data_7a89f66584c9d8ca4d1be577f490d572
#
_entry.id   7a89f66584c9d8ca4d1be577f490d572
#
_cell.length_a   1.000
_cell.length_b   1.000
_cell.length_c   1.000
_cell.angle_alpha   90.00
_cell.angle_beta   90.00
_cell.angle_gamma   90.00
#
_symmetry.space_group_name_H-M   'P 1'
#
loop_
_entity.id
_entity.type
_entity.pdbx_description
1 polymer ?
#
loop_
_entity_poly.entity_id
_entity_poly.type
_entity_poly.pdbx_seq_one_letter_code
_entity_poly.pdbx_strand_id
1 'polypeptide(L)'
;MYDLVFKNGLVVNGIEMCHKNVYVKDGKIAEITDAEYDAESIQNAAGLYVLPGCIDSHCHFRDPGATQKEDFAHGTRSAAVGGVTTVFDMPNTNPAVLNEADLENKKKYFSDKAYVDYALWGLSLGDVNLTELGQLKKAGAAAIKFFWGYAIDAKTHALVYNYDPSAKGVIPPLDDGEVYKIFEEIAKNKQILAIHAENSELIHTLTERVAASGRDDYPALMEARPALAEILTVQTALAYSKSTGARLHVLHVTAKETVELIRRAKKEGIPVTAETCPHYLFLSANDYDRIGPMIKVYPVIKEEKDRVALWEGLLDGTLDFVASDHAPHKIEEKKGSLFDIPSGMCGVESMLPLLLGEVSKGKITSLVMAVGGHIPP
;
A
#
# COMPACT_ATOMS: atom_id res chain seq x y z
N MET A 1 2.65 13.11 -38.03
CA MET A 1 3.98 12.99 -37.37
C MET A 1 3.72 12.79 -35.87
N TYR A 2 4.33 11.81 -35.27
CA TYR A 2 4.27 11.51 -33.85
C TYR A 2 5.29 12.36 -33.08
N ASP A 3 5.05 12.56 -31.77
CA ASP A 3 5.97 13.37 -30.94
C ASP A 3 7.18 12.56 -30.50
N LEU A 4 6.97 11.25 -30.24
CA LEU A 4 8.01 10.33 -29.77
C LEU A 4 7.75 8.91 -30.28
N VAL A 5 8.79 8.16 -30.56
CA VAL A 5 8.71 6.72 -30.79
C VAL A 5 9.81 5.97 -30.03
N PHE A 6 9.43 4.87 -29.39
CA PHE A 6 10.37 3.85 -28.88
C PHE A 6 10.48 2.75 -29.93
N LYS A 7 11.69 2.56 -30.51
CA LYS A 7 11.97 1.57 -31.55
C LYS A 7 12.84 0.43 -31.08
N ASN A 8 12.66 -0.73 -31.70
CA ASN A 8 13.52 -1.91 -31.51
C ASN A 8 13.46 -2.56 -30.13
N GLY A 9 12.57 -2.13 -29.26
CA GLY A 9 12.41 -2.72 -27.93
C GLY A 9 11.52 -3.95 -27.91
N LEU A 10 11.63 -4.74 -26.85
CA LEU A 10 10.66 -5.78 -26.54
C LEU A 10 9.54 -5.16 -25.71
N VAL A 11 8.42 -4.87 -26.34
CA VAL A 11 7.25 -4.25 -25.69
C VAL A 11 6.53 -5.30 -24.87
N VAL A 12 6.29 -5.00 -23.61
CA VAL A 12 5.49 -5.81 -22.69
C VAL A 12 4.18 -5.08 -22.43
N ASN A 13 3.08 -5.69 -22.77
CA ASN A 13 1.75 -5.23 -22.38
C ASN A 13 1.08 -6.28 -21.49
N GLY A 14 -0.16 -6.02 -21.02
CA GLY A 14 -0.89 -6.94 -20.15
C GLY A 14 -1.22 -8.30 -20.76
N ILE A 15 -0.89 -8.56 -22.03
CA ILE A 15 -1.32 -9.75 -22.79
C ILE A 15 -0.11 -10.50 -23.36
N GLU A 16 0.86 -9.77 -23.93
CA GLU A 16 1.96 -10.37 -24.70
C GLU A 16 3.28 -9.60 -24.54
N MET A 17 4.35 -10.24 -24.95
CA MET A 17 5.65 -9.61 -25.20
C MET A 17 5.93 -9.69 -26.69
N CYS A 18 6.18 -8.56 -27.35
CA CYS A 18 6.39 -8.50 -28.79
C CYS A 18 7.37 -7.40 -29.19
N HIS A 19 8.11 -7.65 -30.27
CA HIS A 19 8.95 -6.61 -30.89
C HIS A 19 8.05 -5.71 -31.72
N LYS A 20 7.73 -4.52 -31.22
CA LYS A 20 6.95 -3.47 -31.89
C LYS A 20 7.48 -2.09 -31.54
N ASN A 21 7.13 -1.11 -32.35
CA ASN A 21 7.39 0.28 -32.06
C ASN A 21 6.22 0.87 -31.26
N VAL A 22 6.52 1.72 -30.27
CA VAL A 22 5.50 2.43 -29.49
C VAL A 22 5.54 3.90 -29.89
N TYR A 23 4.48 4.35 -30.55
CA TYR A 23 4.32 5.75 -31.00
C TYR A 23 3.49 6.53 -30.00
N VAL A 24 3.98 7.73 -29.65
CA VAL A 24 3.34 8.66 -28.72
C VAL A 24 2.92 9.91 -29.46
N LYS A 25 1.70 10.36 -29.20
CA LYS A 25 1.14 11.61 -29.71
C LYS A 25 0.33 12.31 -28.62
N ASP A 26 0.56 13.60 -28.43
CA ASP A 26 -0.12 14.43 -27.42
C ASP A 26 -0.09 13.79 -26.02
N GLY A 27 1.08 13.26 -25.61
CA GLY A 27 1.31 12.62 -24.31
C GLY A 27 0.62 11.26 -24.12
N LYS A 28 0.09 10.64 -25.19
CA LYS A 28 -0.60 9.34 -25.13
C LYS A 28 0.02 8.34 -26.08
N ILE A 29 -0.02 7.06 -25.71
CA ILE A 29 0.28 5.97 -26.65
C ILE A 29 -0.78 5.99 -27.73
N ALA A 30 -0.36 6.35 -28.93
CA ALA A 30 -1.24 6.44 -30.10
C ALA A 30 -1.30 5.11 -30.85
N GLU A 31 -0.16 4.38 -30.94
CA GLU A 31 -0.08 3.14 -31.68
C GLU A 31 1.07 2.25 -31.18
N ILE A 32 0.86 0.93 -31.19
CA ILE A 32 1.88 -0.10 -30.98
C ILE A 32 1.87 -1.00 -32.21
N THR A 33 2.89 -0.89 -33.06
CA THR A 33 2.87 -1.47 -34.41
C THR A 33 4.27 -1.79 -34.92
N ASP A 34 4.34 -2.66 -35.92
CA ASP A 34 5.56 -2.93 -36.69
C ASP A 34 5.77 -1.89 -37.81
N ALA A 35 4.75 -1.09 -38.11
CA ALA A 35 4.85 -0.07 -39.15
C ALA A 35 5.84 1.05 -38.78
N GLU A 36 6.48 1.61 -39.78
CA GLU A 36 7.42 2.70 -39.62
C GLU A 36 6.75 4.04 -39.96
N TYR A 37 6.75 4.95 -39.00
CA TYR A 37 6.24 6.29 -39.15
C TYR A 37 7.26 7.33 -38.67
N ASP A 38 7.11 8.56 -39.15
CA ASP A 38 7.93 9.70 -38.72
C ASP A 38 7.54 10.17 -37.32
N ALA A 39 8.54 10.44 -36.50
CA ALA A 39 8.40 11.03 -35.18
C ALA A 39 9.45 12.13 -34.96
N GLU A 40 9.11 13.14 -34.15
CA GLU A 40 10.01 14.24 -33.80
C GLU A 40 11.20 13.75 -32.95
N SER A 41 10.94 12.80 -32.04
CA SER A 41 11.97 12.17 -31.20
C SER A 41 11.95 10.66 -31.37
N ILE A 42 13.13 10.07 -31.48
CA ILE A 42 13.32 8.62 -31.60
C ILE A 42 14.20 8.12 -30.46
N GLN A 43 13.64 7.19 -29.67
CA GLN A 43 14.35 6.46 -28.61
C GLN A 43 14.62 5.03 -29.10
N ASN A 44 15.90 4.70 -29.25
CA ASN A 44 16.29 3.32 -29.61
C ASN A 44 16.30 2.46 -28.34
N ALA A 45 15.36 1.52 -28.24
CA ALA A 45 15.22 0.57 -27.16
C ALA A 45 15.78 -0.83 -27.49
N ALA A 46 16.69 -0.94 -28.46
CA ALA A 46 17.30 -2.23 -28.83
C ALA A 46 17.94 -2.92 -27.63
N GLY A 47 17.54 -4.17 -27.38
CA GLY A 47 17.98 -4.96 -26.21
C GLY A 47 17.33 -4.59 -24.88
N LEU A 48 16.35 -3.68 -24.89
CA LEU A 48 15.63 -3.26 -23.71
C LEU A 48 14.15 -3.73 -23.76
N TYR A 49 13.56 -3.88 -22.57
CA TYR A 49 12.11 -4.00 -22.43
C TYR A 49 11.47 -2.62 -22.39
N VAL A 50 10.35 -2.47 -23.08
CA VAL A 50 9.48 -1.30 -22.98
C VAL A 50 8.26 -1.71 -22.16
N LEU A 51 8.20 -1.26 -20.92
CA LEU A 51 7.19 -1.64 -19.94
C LEU A 51 6.16 -0.52 -19.76
N PRO A 52 4.89 -0.83 -19.40
CA PRO A 52 4.01 0.17 -18.80
C PRO A 52 4.63 0.76 -17.55
N GLY A 53 4.36 2.03 -17.27
CA GLY A 53 4.78 2.63 -16.02
C GLY A 53 4.14 1.92 -14.82
N CYS A 54 4.94 1.65 -13.79
CA CYS A 54 4.46 1.00 -12.58
C CYS A 54 3.55 1.95 -11.78
N ILE A 55 2.51 1.39 -11.16
CA ILE A 55 1.62 2.11 -10.25
C ILE A 55 1.87 1.61 -8.84
N ASP A 56 2.16 2.52 -7.92
CA ASP A 56 2.26 2.22 -6.49
C ASP A 56 1.08 2.85 -5.75
N SER A 57 0.14 2.03 -5.36
CA SER A 57 -1.12 2.47 -4.75
C SER A 57 -1.04 2.75 -3.24
N HIS A 58 0.13 2.55 -2.61
CA HIS A 58 0.27 2.66 -1.16
C HIS A 58 1.57 3.36 -0.76
N CYS A 59 1.53 4.69 -0.68
CA CYS A 59 2.67 5.51 -0.29
C CYS A 59 2.31 6.49 0.82
N HIS A 60 3.26 6.75 1.73
CA HIS A 60 3.15 7.74 2.81
C HIS A 60 4.28 8.77 2.67
N PHE A 61 4.16 9.74 1.78
CA PHE A 61 5.19 10.75 1.49
C PHE A 61 5.42 11.79 2.59
N ARG A 62 4.72 11.68 3.72
CA ARG A 62 4.90 12.54 4.89
C ARG A 62 4.60 14.02 4.66
N ASP A 63 4.15 14.41 3.50
CA ASP A 63 3.81 15.77 3.08
C ASP A 63 2.29 15.90 2.81
N PRO A 64 1.64 16.88 3.39
CA PRO A 64 2.08 17.84 4.39
C PRO A 64 2.21 17.27 5.81
N GLY A 65 2.93 17.98 6.66
CA GLY A 65 2.92 17.77 8.11
C GLY A 65 4.16 17.11 8.70
N ALA A 66 4.97 16.38 7.91
CA ALA A 66 6.22 15.77 8.36
C ALA A 66 7.31 15.80 7.28
N THR A 67 7.39 16.90 6.54
CA THR A 67 8.31 17.12 5.40
C THR A 67 9.79 16.99 5.75
N GLN A 68 10.13 17.09 7.05
CA GLN A 68 11.49 16.83 7.53
C GLN A 68 11.90 15.33 7.40
N LYS A 69 10.94 14.42 7.22
CA LYS A 69 11.19 13.00 6.95
C LYS A 69 11.29 12.75 5.45
N GLU A 70 10.36 13.29 4.70
CA GLU A 70 10.31 13.32 3.24
C GLU A 70 9.25 14.31 2.80
N ASP A 71 9.52 15.07 1.74
CA ASP A 71 8.51 15.86 1.04
C ASP A 71 8.05 15.16 -0.25
N PHE A 72 6.93 15.62 -0.80
CA PHE A 72 6.32 15.00 -1.97
C PHE A 72 7.19 15.06 -3.24
N ALA A 73 7.99 16.11 -3.40
CA ALA A 73 8.89 16.25 -4.54
C ALA A 73 10.02 15.20 -4.50
N HIS A 74 10.63 14.97 -3.32
CA HIS A 74 11.67 13.96 -3.16
C HIS A 74 11.10 12.55 -3.31
N GLY A 75 9.96 12.24 -2.68
CA GLY A 75 9.33 10.94 -2.77
C GLY A 75 8.89 10.58 -4.18
N THR A 76 8.27 11.51 -4.92
CA THR A 76 7.86 11.28 -6.31
C THR A 76 9.04 11.21 -7.29
N ARG A 77 10.17 11.88 -6.98
CA ARG A 77 11.42 11.70 -7.73
C ARG A 77 11.99 10.29 -7.50
N SER A 78 11.97 9.82 -6.26
CA SER A 78 12.38 8.45 -5.92
C SER A 78 11.50 7.41 -6.64
N ALA A 79 10.19 7.65 -6.70
CA ALA A 79 9.25 6.84 -7.49
C ALA A 79 9.67 6.76 -8.97
N ALA A 80 9.94 7.91 -9.59
CA ALA A 80 10.36 7.99 -10.99
C ALA A 80 11.65 7.20 -11.25
N VAL A 81 12.66 7.31 -10.36
CA VAL A 81 13.91 6.56 -10.44
C VAL A 81 13.66 5.05 -10.33
N GLY A 82 12.72 4.63 -9.49
CA GLY A 82 12.30 3.24 -9.33
C GLY A 82 11.43 2.68 -10.48
N GLY A 83 11.08 3.51 -11.49
CA GLY A 83 10.20 3.11 -12.59
C GLY A 83 8.70 3.18 -12.23
N VAL A 84 8.36 3.79 -11.11
CA VAL A 84 6.98 4.06 -10.70
C VAL A 84 6.55 5.40 -11.33
N THR A 85 5.54 5.38 -12.17
CA THR A 85 5.05 6.56 -12.90
C THR A 85 3.76 7.13 -12.33
N THR A 86 3.13 6.40 -11.43
CA THR A 86 1.92 6.85 -10.72
C THR A 86 1.97 6.38 -9.26
N VAL A 87 1.74 7.30 -8.33
CA VAL A 87 1.70 7.01 -6.89
C VAL A 87 0.37 7.39 -6.29
N PHE A 88 -0.08 6.66 -5.27
CA PHE A 88 -1.26 7.01 -4.51
C PHE A 88 -0.84 7.34 -3.08
N ASP A 89 -0.99 8.62 -2.70
CA ASP A 89 -0.59 9.07 -1.37
C ASP A 89 -1.70 8.85 -0.35
N MET A 90 -1.34 8.22 0.75
CA MET A 90 -2.23 7.88 1.86
C MET A 90 -2.72 9.13 2.60
N PRO A 91 -3.93 9.08 3.20
CA PRO A 91 -4.63 10.26 3.67
C PRO A 91 -4.22 10.74 5.07
N ASN A 92 -3.38 9.97 5.78
CA ASN A 92 -2.97 10.26 7.18
C ASN A 92 -1.82 11.28 7.27
N THR A 93 -1.96 12.36 6.54
CA THR A 93 -1.08 13.54 6.59
C THR A 93 -1.59 14.55 7.65
N ASN A 94 -0.93 15.67 7.82
CA ASN A 94 -1.43 16.74 8.66
C ASN A 94 -1.49 18.06 7.84
N PRO A 95 -2.69 18.50 7.46
CA PRO A 95 -4.01 17.91 7.77
C PRO A 95 -4.28 16.56 7.09
N ALA A 96 -5.13 15.76 7.71
CA ALA A 96 -5.65 14.52 7.12
C ALA A 96 -6.73 14.81 6.07
N VAL A 97 -6.98 13.87 5.15
CA VAL A 97 -7.98 14.02 4.07
C VAL A 97 -9.32 13.43 4.52
N LEU A 98 -10.17 14.23 5.12
CA LEU A 98 -11.43 13.80 5.75
C LEU A 98 -12.69 14.15 4.94
N ASN A 99 -12.59 15.13 4.05
CA ASN A 99 -13.70 15.66 3.25
C ASN A 99 -13.21 16.20 1.90
N GLU A 100 -14.13 16.66 1.06
CA GLU A 100 -13.84 17.21 -0.27
C GLU A 100 -12.86 18.39 -0.20
N ALA A 101 -13.02 19.32 0.75
CA ALA A 101 -12.16 20.49 0.85
C ALA A 101 -10.71 20.11 1.18
N ASP A 102 -10.50 19.13 2.07
CA ASP A 102 -9.17 18.62 2.39
C ASP A 102 -8.52 17.97 1.17
N LEU A 103 -9.29 17.20 0.40
CA LEU A 103 -8.83 16.55 -0.83
C LEU A 103 -8.41 17.58 -1.88
N GLU A 104 -9.24 18.59 -2.14
CA GLU A 104 -8.93 19.65 -3.10
C GLU A 104 -7.73 20.50 -2.69
N ASN A 105 -7.63 20.81 -1.39
CA ASN A 105 -6.49 21.53 -0.84
C ASN A 105 -5.19 20.72 -1.04
N LYS A 106 -5.22 19.41 -0.80
CA LYS A 106 -4.06 18.54 -0.99
C LYS A 106 -3.69 18.38 -2.46
N LYS A 107 -4.67 18.26 -3.37
CA LYS A 107 -4.42 18.27 -4.83
C LYS A 107 -3.71 19.55 -5.26
N LYS A 108 -4.23 20.70 -4.84
CA LYS A 108 -3.61 22.00 -5.14
C LYS A 108 -2.21 22.12 -4.55
N TYR A 109 -2.00 21.60 -3.33
CA TYR A 109 -0.70 21.64 -2.67
C TYR A 109 0.37 20.80 -3.38
N PHE A 110 -0.04 19.72 -4.09
CA PHE A 110 0.87 18.83 -4.81
C PHE A 110 1.08 19.20 -6.28
N SER A 111 0.25 20.08 -6.85
CA SER A 111 0.16 20.30 -8.30
C SER A 111 1.46 20.72 -8.98
N ASP A 112 2.36 21.39 -8.26
CA ASP A 112 3.67 21.89 -8.76
C ASP A 112 4.87 21.12 -8.20
N LYS A 113 4.63 20.05 -7.42
CA LYS A 113 5.66 19.28 -6.73
C LYS A 113 5.90 17.89 -7.32
N ALA A 114 4.91 17.36 -8.04
CA ALA A 114 4.92 15.98 -8.50
C ALA A 114 5.88 15.77 -9.68
N TYR A 115 6.71 14.74 -9.61
CA TYR A 115 7.55 14.25 -10.71
C TYR A 115 6.88 13.09 -11.48
N VAL A 116 5.85 12.48 -10.91
CA VAL A 116 5.03 11.42 -11.52
C VAL A 116 3.56 11.74 -11.31
N ASP A 117 2.67 11.05 -12.01
CA ASP A 117 1.24 11.17 -11.77
C ASP A 117 0.89 10.73 -10.35
N TYR A 118 -0.18 11.29 -9.78
CA TYR A 118 -0.59 10.93 -8.43
C TYR A 118 -2.11 10.87 -8.27
N ALA A 119 -2.53 10.05 -7.34
CA ALA A 119 -3.88 10.01 -6.80
C ALA A 119 -3.85 10.12 -5.26
N LEU A 120 -4.97 10.49 -4.68
CA LEU A 120 -5.10 10.70 -3.24
C LEU A 120 -6.18 9.79 -2.66
N TRP A 121 -5.90 9.25 -1.49
CA TRP A 121 -6.87 8.52 -0.68
C TRP A 121 -7.68 9.47 0.21
N GLY A 122 -8.95 9.10 0.51
CA GLY A 122 -9.70 9.66 1.61
C GLY A 122 -9.52 8.83 2.89
N LEU A 123 -9.66 9.43 4.06
CA LEU A 123 -9.60 8.77 5.37
C LEU A 123 -10.99 8.61 5.94
N SER A 124 -11.31 7.44 6.50
CA SER A 124 -12.48 7.22 7.35
C SER A 124 -12.08 7.23 8.82
N LEU A 125 -12.78 8.01 9.61
CA LEU A 125 -12.69 8.11 11.06
C LEU A 125 -14.02 7.74 11.74
N GLY A 126 -14.78 6.81 11.15
CA GLY A 126 -16.09 6.42 11.66
C GLY A 126 -17.08 7.57 11.64
N ASP A 127 -17.87 7.71 12.71
CA ASP A 127 -18.93 8.72 12.84
C ASP A 127 -18.40 10.17 12.68
N VAL A 128 -17.10 10.43 12.87
CA VAL A 128 -16.50 11.77 12.71
C VAL A 128 -16.70 12.33 11.30
N ASN A 129 -16.58 11.47 10.27
CA ASN A 129 -16.73 11.92 8.89
C ASN A 129 -17.49 10.93 7.99
N LEU A 130 -18.34 10.09 8.56
CA LEU A 130 -19.07 9.04 7.83
C LEU A 130 -19.86 9.60 6.64
N THR A 131 -20.51 10.74 6.82
CA THR A 131 -21.32 11.41 5.78
C THR A 131 -20.49 12.01 4.66
N GLU A 132 -19.21 12.28 4.89
CA GLU A 132 -18.29 12.87 3.91
C GLU A 132 -17.73 11.85 2.92
N LEU A 133 -17.77 10.53 3.24
CA LEU A 133 -17.15 9.49 2.41
C LEU A 133 -17.68 9.48 0.98
N GLY A 134 -19.00 9.70 0.81
CA GLY A 134 -19.62 9.80 -0.52
C GLY A 134 -19.17 11.03 -1.30
N GLN A 135 -18.88 12.15 -0.64
CA GLN A 135 -18.38 13.37 -1.28
C GLN A 135 -16.91 13.22 -1.69
N LEU A 136 -16.09 12.60 -0.85
CA LEU A 136 -14.69 12.26 -1.21
C LEU A 136 -14.61 11.50 -2.53
N LYS A 137 -15.50 10.51 -2.75
CA LYS A 137 -15.56 9.81 -4.04
C LYS A 137 -15.88 10.75 -5.19
N LYS A 138 -16.90 11.61 -5.06
CA LYS A 138 -17.31 12.55 -6.11
C LYS A 138 -16.20 13.55 -6.44
N ALA A 139 -15.44 13.95 -5.43
CA ALA A 139 -14.27 14.81 -5.58
C ALA A 139 -13.05 14.10 -6.17
N GLY A 140 -13.12 12.76 -6.38
CA GLY A 140 -12.08 11.99 -7.06
C GLY A 140 -11.04 11.36 -6.13
N ALA A 141 -11.38 11.11 -4.85
CA ALA A 141 -10.56 10.23 -4.02
C ALA A 141 -10.51 8.83 -4.64
N ALA A 142 -9.32 8.24 -4.72
CA ALA A 142 -9.09 6.94 -5.35
C ALA A 142 -9.86 5.82 -4.61
N ALA A 143 -9.80 5.84 -3.29
CA ALA A 143 -10.54 4.94 -2.40
C ALA A 143 -10.54 5.54 -0.98
N ILE A 144 -11.12 4.82 -0.03
CA ILE A 144 -11.17 5.21 1.38
C ILE A 144 -10.26 4.29 2.21
N LYS A 145 -9.32 4.89 2.93
CA LYS A 145 -8.47 4.21 3.92
C LYS A 145 -9.13 4.20 5.28
N PHE A 146 -9.04 3.07 5.97
CA PHE A 146 -9.38 2.93 7.39
C PHE A 146 -8.24 2.24 8.14
N PHE A 147 -7.79 2.85 9.24
CA PHE A 147 -6.78 2.28 10.13
C PHE A 147 -7.47 1.53 11.26
N TRP A 148 -7.83 0.28 11.02
CA TRP A 148 -8.48 -0.55 12.02
C TRP A 148 -7.53 -0.91 13.14
N GLY A 149 -7.93 -0.61 14.37
CA GLY A 149 -7.14 -0.86 15.57
C GLY A 149 -6.28 0.30 16.05
N TYR A 150 -6.32 1.46 15.36
CA TYR A 150 -5.63 2.66 15.82
C TYR A 150 -6.58 3.66 16.45
N ALA A 151 -6.12 4.28 17.54
CA ALA A 151 -6.74 5.48 18.07
C ALA A 151 -6.26 6.71 17.30
N ILE A 152 -6.92 7.84 17.53
CA ILE A 152 -6.68 9.07 16.79
C ILE A 152 -6.61 10.23 17.76
N ASP A 153 -5.68 11.14 17.61
CA ASP A 153 -5.69 12.41 18.30
C ASP A 153 -6.95 13.21 17.94
N ALA A 154 -7.74 13.58 18.92
CA ALA A 154 -9.07 14.20 18.70
C ALA A 154 -8.99 15.60 18.06
N LYS A 155 -7.82 16.26 18.08
CA LYS A 155 -7.63 17.62 17.57
C LYS A 155 -6.96 17.61 16.19
N THR A 156 -5.91 16.80 16.01
CA THR A 156 -5.10 16.78 14.79
C THR A 156 -5.50 15.65 13.85
N HIS A 157 -6.29 14.70 14.31
CA HIS A 157 -6.64 13.45 13.62
C HIS A 157 -5.43 12.58 13.24
N ALA A 158 -4.28 12.81 13.89
CA ALA A 158 -3.10 11.98 13.73
C ALA A 158 -3.29 10.60 14.38
N LEU A 159 -2.69 9.56 13.77
CA LEU A 159 -2.72 8.21 14.32
C LEU A 159 -1.96 8.11 15.64
N VAL A 160 -2.55 7.43 16.62
CA VAL A 160 -1.93 7.10 17.90
C VAL A 160 -1.60 5.60 17.89
N TYR A 161 -0.33 5.29 17.73
CA TYR A 161 0.14 3.90 17.51
C TYR A 161 0.16 3.05 18.79
N ASN A 162 0.41 3.67 19.93
CA ASN A 162 0.44 3.01 21.24
C ASN A 162 -0.69 3.57 22.10
N TYR A 163 -1.92 3.16 21.79
CA TYR A 163 -3.10 3.63 22.49
C TYR A 163 -3.15 3.13 23.92
N ASP A 164 -3.33 4.05 24.86
CA ASP A 164 -3.63 3.79 26.27
C ASP A 164 -5.08 4.22 26.51
N PRO A 165 -5.97 3.33 27.01
CA PRO A 165 -7.36 3.67 27.33
C PRO A 165 -7.53 4.83 28.31
N SER A 166 -6.52 5.14 29.11
CA SER A 166 -6.53 6.29 30.03
C SER A 166 -6.13 7.62 29.37
N ALA A 167 -5.64 7.61 28.13
CA ALA A 167 -5.18 8.80 27.41
C ALA A 167 -6.32 9.78 27.18
N LYS A 168 -6.10 11.06 27.48
CA LYS A 168 -7.06 12.14 27.24
C LYS A 168 -6.84 12.78 25.88
N GLY A 169 -7.92 13.28 25.26
CA GLY A 169 -7.85 13.95 23.96
C GLY A 169 -7.60 12.99 22.79
N VAL A 170 -7.92 11.73 22.96
CA VAL A 170 -7.80 10.67 21.96
C VAL A 170 -9.16 10.08 21.68
N ILE A 171 -9.51 9.87 20.43
CA ILE A 171 -10.63 9.05 19.98
C ILE A 171 -10.14 7.61 20.03
N PRO A 172 -10.76 6.71 20.80
CA PRO A 172 -10.34 5.31 20.89
C PRO A 172 -10.50 4.60 19.54
N PRO A 173 -9.88 3.42 19.36
CA PRO A 173 -10.20 2.55 18.24
C PRO A 173 -11.72 2.30 18.17
N LEU A 174 -12.27 2.34 16.95
CA LEU A 174 -13.70 2.18 16.72
C LEU A 174 -14.16 0.78 17.12
N ASP A 175 -15.34 0.69 17.68
CA ASP A 175 -16.00 -0.59 17.97
C ASP A 175 -16.55 -1.25 16.69
N ASP A 176 -16.96 -2.51 16.81
CA ASP A 176 -17.47 -3.30 15.69
C ASP A 176 -18.73 -2.69 15.04
N GLY A 177 -19.59 -2.02 15.82
CA GLY A 177 -20.79 -1.37 15.32
C GLY A 177 -20.46 -0.11 14.50
N GLU A 178 -19.51 0.69 14.96
CA GLU A 178 -19.03 1.86 14.25
C GLU A 178 -18.33 1.46 12.94
N VAL A 179 -17.50 0.43 12.98
CA VAL A 179 -16.85 -0.11 11.78
C VAL A 179 -17.88 -0.66 10.79
N TYR A 180 -18.92 -1.36 11.26
CA TYR A 180 -19.97 -1.87 10.39
C TYR A 180 -20.68 -0.75 9.62
N LYS A 181 -20.95 0.41 10.24
CA LYS A 181 -21.50 1.59 9.55
C LYS A 181 -20.60 2.10 8.42
N ILE A 182 -19.27 2.03 8.60
CA ILE A 182 -18.33 2.36 7.51
C ILE A 182 -18.56 1.44 6.32
N PHE A 183 -18.66 0.12 6.52
CA PHE A 183 -18.93 -0.84 5.45
C PHE A 183 -20.25 -0.57 4.74
N GLU A 184 -21.32 -0.23 5.46
CA GLU A 184 -22.61 0.14 4.86
C GLU A 184 -22.49 1.39 3.99
N GLU A 185 -21.81 2.45 4.47
CA GLU A 185 -21.64 3.70 3.70
C GLU A 185 -20.75 3.49 2.45
N ILE A 186 -19.69 2.66 2.56
CA ILE A 186 -18.83 2.26 1.45
C ILE A 186 -19.63 1.50 0.38
N ALA A 187 -20.46 0.54 0.79
CA ALA A 187 -21.32 -0.24 -0.11
C ALA A 187 -22.32 0.66 -0.85
N LYS A 188 -23.01 1.53 -0.12
CA LYS A 188 -23.96 2.51 -0.65
C LYS A 188 -23.34 3.42 -1.71
N ASN A 189 -22.11 3.86 -1.51
CA ASN A 189 -21.39 4.73 -2.43
C ASN A 189 -20.60 3.97 -3.51
N LYS A 190 -20.60 2.63 -3.48
CA LYS A 190 -19.85 1.77 -4.42
C LYS A 190 -18.36 2.16 -4.46
N GLN A 191 -17.78 2.38 -3.29
CA GLN A 191 -16.36 2.71 -3.11
C GLN A 191 -15.55 1.45 -2.80
N ILE A 192 -14.24 1.62 -2.64
CA ILE A 192 -13.34 0.63 -2.08
C ILE A 192 -12.96 1.09 -0.68
N LEU A 193 -13.07 0.19 0.30
CA LEU A 193 -12.52 0.37 1.64
C LEU A 193 -11.21 -0.38 1.74
N ALA A 194 -10.13 0.34 1.91
CA ALA A 194 -8.82 -0.26 2.19
C ALA A 194 -8.53 -0.20 3.69
N ILE A 195 -8.16 -1.34 4.26
CA ILE A 195 -7.96 -1.45 5.70
C ILE A 195 -6.52 -1.82 6.06
N HIS A 196 -5.93 -1.09 7.02
CA HIS A 196 -4.91 -1.65 7.89
C HIS A 196 -5.62 -2.54 8.90
N ALA A 197 -5.24 -3.79 9.03
CA ALA A 197 -6.03 -4.78 9.74
C ALA A 197 -5.26 -5.40 10.90
N GLU A 198 -5.33 -4.80 12.08
CA GLU A 198 -4.79 -5.37 13.32
C GLU A 198 -5.78 -5.19 14.49
N ASN A 199 -6.01 -6.23 15.28
CA ASN A 199 -6.89 -6.19 16.44
C ASN A 199 -6.22 -5.45 17.60
N SER A 200 -6.74 -4.27 17.95
CA SER A 200 -6.17 -3.38 18.97
C SER A 200 -6.20 -3.95 20.38
N GLU A 201 -7.28 -4.63 20.75
CA GLU A 201 -7.45 -5.15 22.11
C GLU A 201 -6.46 -6.27 22.39
N LEU A 202 -6.27 -7.17 21.41
CA LEU A 202 -5.28 -8.22 21.49
C LEU A 202 -3.86 -7.65 21.57
N ILE A 203 -3.55 -6.68 20.69
CA ILE A 203 -2.23 -6.02 20.69
C ILE A 203 -1.97 -5.30 22.00
N HIS A 204 -2.94 -4.58 22.55
CA HIS A 204 -2.80 -3.90 23.82
C HIS A 204 -2.46 -4.90 24.93
N THR A 205 -3.27 -5.96 25.08
CA THR A 205 -3.06 -7.01 26.10
C THR A 205 -1.68 -7.67 25.98
N LEU A 206 -1.26 -7.97 24.75
CA LEU A 206 0.03 -8.65 24.55
C LEU A 206 1.22 -7.70 24.72
N THR A 207 1.06 -6.42 24.31
CA THR A 207 2.08 -5.38 24.53
C THR A 207 2.33 -5.16 26.03
N GLU A 208 1.27 -5.07 26.84
CA GLU A 208 1.40 -4.97 28.30
C GLU A 208 2.14 -6.19 28.90
N ARG A 209 1.80 -7.39 28.43
CA ARG A 209 2.48 -8.63 28.87
C ARG A 209 3.96 -8.61 28.53
N VAL A 210 4.33 -8.21 27.32
CA VAL A 210 5.73 -8.11 26.89
C VAL A 210 6.44 -7.01 27.67
N ALA A 211 5.83 -5.85 27.86
CA ALA A 211 6.40 -4.76 28.66
C ALA A 211 6.69 -5.19 30.09
N ALA A 212 5.80 -5.96 30.71
CA ALA A 212 6.01 -6.52 32.06
C ALA A 212 7.20 -7.50 32.13
N SER A 213 7.60 -8.11 31.02
CA SER A 213 8.79 -8.99 30.94
C SER A 213 10.11 -8.23 30.78
N GLY A 214 10.08 -6.94 30.46
CA GLY A 214 11.25 -6.08 30.20
C GLY A 214 12.01 -6.44 28.92
N ARG A 215 11.42 -7.24 28.01
CA ARG A 215 12.04 -7.62 26.74
C ARG A 215 11.88 -6.49 25.69
N ASP A 216 12.95 -6.28 24.91
CA ASP A 216 13.01 -5.31 23.81
C ASP A 216 13.72 -5.93 22.59
N ASP A 217 13.38 -7.18 22.30
CA ASP A 217 13.89 -7.92 21.15
C ASP A 217 12.81 -8.08 20.06
N TYR A 218 13.22 -8.48 18.86
CA TYR A 218 12.27 -8.62 17.74
C TYR A 218 11.24 -9.75 17.99
N PRO A 219 11.58 -10.90 18.58
CA PRO A 219 10.59 -11.89 19.02
C PRO A 219 9.56 -11.33 20.00
N ALA A 220 9.95 -10.43 20.91
CA ALA A 220 9.02 -9.75 21.81
C ALA A 220 8.04 -8.83 21.04
N LEU A 221 8.54 -8.12 20.05
CA LEU A 221 7.69 -7.29 19.16
C LEU A 221 6.70 -8.17 18.37
N MET A 222 7.13 -9.32 17.88
CA MET A 222 6.25 -10.29 17.21
C MET A 222 5.21 -10.90 18.15
N GLU A 223 5.58 -11.14 19.42
CA GLU A 223 4.65 -11.61 20.45
C GLU A 223 3.59 -10.56 20.78
N ALA A 224 3.98 -9.29 20.84
CA ALA A 224 3.06 -8.17 21.05
C ALA A 224 2.12 -7.94 19.84
N ARG A 225 2.55 -8.26 18.62
CA ARG A 225 1.79 -8.11 17.37
C ARG A 225 1.78 -9.39 16.54
N PRO A 226 1.10 -10.45 17.05
CA PRO A 226 1.09 -11.74 16.38
C PRO A 226 0.24 -11.73 15.11
N ALA A 227 0.45 -12.73 14.26
CA ALA A 227 -0.40 -12.98 13.10
C ALA A 227 -1.90 -13.03 13.44
N LEU A 228 -2.23 -13.51 14.64
CA LEU A 228 -3.62 -13.60 15.13
C LEU A 228 -4.33 -12.24 15.12
N ALA A 229 -3.62 -11.12 15.38
CA ALA A 229 -4.22 -9.79 15.35
C ALA A 229 -4.71 -9.41 13.94
N GLU A 230 -3.92 -9.74 12.91
CA GLU A 230 -4.30 -9.55 11.50
C GLU A 230 -5.44 -10.50 11.10
N ILE A 231 -5.33 -11.78 11.45
CA ILE A 231 -6.31 -12.83 11.11
C ILE A 231 -7.70 -12.48 11.61
N LEU A 232 -7.84 -12.09 12.88
CA LEU A 232 -9.13 -11.75 13.49
C LEU A 232 -9.78 -10.56 12.79
N THR A 233 -9.03 -9.52 12.54
CA THR A 233 -9.54 -8.30 11.89
C THR A 233 -9.94 -8.57 10.44
N VAL A 234 -9.11 -9.29 9.68
CA VAL A 234 -9.44 -9.64 8.29
C VAL A 234 -10.66 -10.55 8.23
N GLN A 235 -10.80 -11.52 9.14
CA GLN A 235 -11.96 -12.39 9.20
C GLN A 235 -13.25 -11.60 9.44
N THR A 236 -13.23 -10.64 10.37
CA THR A 236 -14.35 -9.74 10.64
C THR A 236 -14.67 -8.87 9.43
N ALA A 237 -13.64 -8.28 8.80
CA ALA A 237 -13.80 -7.46 7.59
C ALA A 237 -14.44 -8.22 6.42
N LEU A 238 -14.04 -9.48 6.21
CA LEU A 238 -14.63 -10.35 5.20
C LEU A 238 -16.11 -10.64 5.48
N ALA A 239 -16.46 -10.86 6.75
CA ALA A 239 -17.84 -11.06 7.15
C ALA A 239 -18.69 -9.80 6.88
N TYR A 240 -18.17 -8.61 7.21
CA TYR A 240 -18.84 -7.34 6.93
C TYR A 240 -18.94 -7.06 5.42
N SER A 241 -17.88 -7.31 4.64
CA SER A 241 -17.94 -7.21 3.19
C SER A 241 -19.00 -8.13 2.57
N LYS A 242 -19.07 -9.38 3.04
CA LYS A 242 -20.10 -10.34 2.62
C LYS A 242 -21.52 -9.88 2.95
N SER A 243 -21.71 -9.32 4.14
CA SER A 243 -23.02 -8.85 4.63
C SER A 243 -23.52 -7.60 3.91
N THR A 244 -22.64 -6.63 3.67
CA THR A 244 -22.99 -5.32 3.12
C THR A 244 -22.83 -5.20 1.61
N GLY A 245 -22.01 -6.07 1.01
CA GLY A 245 -21.56 -5.95 -0.39
C GLY A 245 -20.48 -4.88 -0.60
N ALA A 246 -19.88 -4.35 0.46
CA ALA A 246 -18.78 -3.39 0.37
C ALA A 246 -17.56 -4.03 -0.31
N ARG A 247 -16.94 -3.30 -1.25
CA ARG A 247 -15.69 -3.71 -1.87
C ARG A 247 -14.54 -3.49 -0.89
N LEU A 248 -13.95 -4.58 -0.44
CA LEU A 248 -12.86 -4.59 0.53
C LEU A 248 -11.50 -4.69 -0.16
N HIS A 249 -10.53 -3.93 0.33
CA HIS A 249 -9.11 -4.11 0.00
C HIS A 249 -8.30 -4.30 1.28
N VAL A 250 -7.60 -5.43 1.39
CA VAL A 250 -6.74 -5.72 2.53
C VAL A 250 -5.32 -5.30 2.18
N LEU A 251 -4.84 -4.26 2.88
CA LEU A 251 -3.51 -3.69 2.66
C LEU A 251 -2.42 -4.57 3.30
N HIS A 252 -1.23 -4.53 2.72
CA HIS A 252 0.02 -5.05 3.30
C HIS A 252 -0.14 -6.37 4.08
N VAL A 253 -0.77 -7.40 3.48
CA VAL A 253 -0.96 -8.73 4.07
C VAL A 253 0.38 -9.33 4.45
N THR A 254 0.47 -9.89 5.66
CA THR A 254 1.73 -10.41 6.22
C THR A 254 1.65 -11.87 6.68
N ALA A 255 0.48 -12.40 7.00
CA ALA A 255 0.33 -13.72 7.61
C ALA A 255 -0.15 -14.77 6.61
N LYS A 256 0.41 -15.97 6.69
CA LYS A 256 0.00 -17.14 5.91
C LYS A 256 -1.50 -17.42 6.01
N GLU A 257 -2.04 -17.40 7.22
CA GLU A 257 -3.44 -17.69 7.48
C GLU A 257 -4.36 -16.61 6.87
N THR A 258 -3.90 -15.36 6.79
CA THR A 258 -4.63 -14.28 6.11
C THR A 258 -4.70 -14.54 4.60
N VAL A 259 -3.63 -15.01 3.98
CA VAL A 259 -3.65 -15.42 2.55
C VAL A 259 -4.72 -16.49 2.34
N GLU A 260 -4.79 -17.51 3.21
CA GLU A 260 -5.80 -18.57 3.12
C GLU A 260 -7.24 -18.06 3.31
N LEU A 261 -7.45 -17.08 4.21
CA LEU A 261 -8.76 -16.43 4.39
C LEU A 261 -9.19 -15.70 3.12
N ILE A 262 -8.30 -14.92 2.51
CA ILE A 262 -8.56 -14.17 1.27
C ILE A 262 -8.83 -15.14 0.11
N ARG A 263 -8.04 -16.22 -0.02
CA ARG A 263 -8.23 -17.24 -1.04
C ARG A 263 -9.62 -17.88 -0.96
N ARG A 264 -10.09 -18.21 0.24
CA ARG A 264 -11.44 -18.72 0.46
C ARG A 264 -12.51 -17.69 0.16
N ALA A 265 -12.34 -16.45 0.62
CA ALA A 265 -13.28 -15.37 0.39
C ALA A 265 -13.48 -15.07 -1.11
N LYS A 266 -12.40 -15.05 -1.90
CA LYS A 266 -12.47 -14.91 -3.37
C LYS A 266 -13.24 -16.06 -4.02
N LYS A 267 -13.00 -17.31 -3.60
CA LYS A 267 -13.76 -18.48 -4.09
C LYS A 267 -15.25 -18.42 -3.73
N GLU A 268 -15.61 -17.80 -2.61
CA GLU A 268 -16.99 -17.57 -2.18
C GLU A 268 -17.64 -16.36 -2.89
N GLY A 269 -16.90 -15.64 -3.73
CA GLY A 269 -17.41 -14.46 -4.43
C GLY A 269 -17.52 -13.19 -3.57
N ILE A 270 -16.84 -13.15 -2.42
CA ILE A 270 -16.77 -11.91 -1.60
C ILE A 270 -15.93 -10.88 -2.37
N PRO A 271 -16.40 -9.63 -2.50
CA PRO A 271 -15.71 -8.60 -3.27
C PRO A 271 -14.46 -8.08 -2.53
N VAL A 272 -13.41 -8.90 -2.47
CA VAL A 272 -12.15 -8.61 -1.79
C VAL A 272 -10.98 -8.64 -2.75
N THR A 273 -10.10 -7.65 -2.60
CA THR A 273 -8.75 -7.61 -3.15
C THR A 273 -7.73 -7.46 -2.02
N ALA A 274 -6.47 -7.79 -2.28
CA ALA A 274 -5.42 -7.69 -1.28
C ALA A 274 -4.06 -7.42 -1.91
N GLU A 275 -3.20 -6.75 -1.17
CA GLU A 275 -1.82 -6.49 -1.54
C GLU A 275 -0.85 -7.01 -0.48
N THR A 276 0.40 -7.17 -0.86
CA THR A 276 1.53 -7.31 0.06
C THR A 276 2.64 -6.34 -0.34
N CYS A 277 3.75 -6.30 0.41
CA CYS A 277 4.80 -5.33 0.19
C CYS A 277 6.16 -6.00 -0.05
N PRO A 278 7.12 -5.30 -0.71
CA PRO A 278 8.44 -5.84 -0.95
C PRO A 278 9.12 -6.34 0.33
N HIS A 279 9.03 -5.57 1.42
CA HIS A 279 9.66 -5.95 2.67
C HIS A 279 9.10 -7.26 3.26
N TYR A 280 7.83 -7.60 3.04
CA TYR A 280 7.26 -8.89 3.46
C TYR A 280 7.61 -10.04 2.49
N LEU A 281 7.88 -9.74 1.23
CA LEU A 281 8.29 -10.73 0.23
C LEU A 281 9.78 -11.09 0.31
N PHE A 282 10.63 -10.15 0.73
CA PHE A 282 12.08 -10.30 0.68
C PHE A 282 12.74 -10.44 2.05
N LEU A 283 12.04 -10.13 3.14
CA LEU A 283 12.55 -10.22 4.52
C LEU A 283 11.68 -11.16 5.36
N SER A 284 12.30 -11.71 6.40
CA SER A 284 11.65 -12.47 7.47
C SER A 284 12.17 -11.98 8.83
N ALA A 285 11.58 -12.44 9.92
CA ALA A 285 12.04 -12.13 11.27
C ALA A 285 13.53 -12.47 11.50
N ASN A 286 14.06 -13.47 10.78
CA ASN A 286 15.48 -13.88 10.86
C ASN A 286 16.44 -12.80 10.34
N ASP A 287 15.97 -11.85 9.57
CA ASP A 287 16.79 -10.74 9.04
C ASP A 287 17.07 -9.66 10.09
N TYR A 288 16.39 -9.71 11.26
CA TYR A 288 16.61 -8.73 12.31
C TYR A 288 18.06 -8.64 12.78
N ASP A 289 18.74 -9.76 12.93
CA ASP A 289 20.14 -9.78 13.36
C ASP A 289 21.08 -9.03 12.41
N ARG A 290 20.71 -8.97 11.14
CA ARG A 290 21.48 -8.29 10.08
C ARG A 290 21.06 -6.82 9.89
N ILE A 291 19.75 -6.53 9.96
CA ILE A 291 19.18 -5.23 9.62
C ILE A 291 18.99 -4.35 10.86
N GLY A 292 18.74 -4.97 12.01
CA GLY A 292 18.44 -4.28 13.26
C GLY A 292 17.12 -3.51 13.22
N PRO A 293 17.01 -2.43 13.99
CA PRO A 293 15.75 -1.65 14.15
C PRO A 293 15.14 -1.11 12.85
N MET A 294 15.92 -1.04 11.77
CA MET A 294 15.42 -0.61 10.46
C MET A 294 14.32 -1.52 9.90
N ILE A 295 14.26 -2.80 10.34
CA ILE A 295 13.23 -3.76 9.92
C ILE A 295 11.83 -3.45 10.48
N LYS A 296 11.72 -2.57 11.48
CA LYS A 296 10.43 -2.29 12.13
C LYS A 296 9.44 -1.62 11.18
N VAL A 297 8.36 -2.36 10.87
CA VAL A 297 7.15 -1.92 10.17
C VAL A 297 5.92 -2.44 10.90
N TYR A 298 4.74 -1.93 10.60
CA TYR A 298 3.47 -2.46 11.08
C TYR A 298 2.50 -2.71 9.92
N PRO A 299 1.90 -3.93 9.86
CA PRO A 299 2.14 -5.10 10.70
C PRO A 299 3.60 -5.57 10.65
N VAL A 300 4.07 -6.26 11.71
CA VAL A 300 5.48 -6.70 11.80
C VAL A 300 5.81 -7.74 10.75
N ILE A 301 7.06 -7.72 10.23
CA ILE A 301 7.59 -8.79 9.36
C ILE A 301 7.63 -10.09 10.17
N LYS A 302 7.02 -11.14 9.63
CA LYS A 302 6.80 -12.41 10.30
C LYS A 302 7.85 -13.47 9.95
N GLU A 303 7.52 -14.72 10.19
CA GLU A 303 8.42 -15.84 9.98
C GLU A 303 8.56 -16.21 8.48
N GLU A 304 9.54 -17.05 8.20
CA GLU A 304 9.82 -17.53 6.84
C GLU A 304 8.61 -18.24 6.20
N LYS A 305 7.83 -19.00 6.99
CA LYS A 305 6.61 -19.66 6.51
C LYS A 305 5.56 -18.66 5.97
N ASP A 306 5.49 -17.47 6.57
CA ASP A 306 4.58 -16.40 6.14
C ASP A 306 5.08 -15.79 4.84
N ARG A 307 6.39 -15.49 4.75
CA ARG A 307 7.02 -15.00 3.53
C ARG A 307 6.80 -15.95 2.34
N VAL A 308 6.95 -17.25 2.54
CA VAL A 308 6.68 -18.26 1.50
C VAL A 308 5.23 -18.22 1.05
N ALA A 309 4.27 -18.16 2.00
CA ALA A 309 2.86 -18.12 1.68
C ALA A 309 2.44 -16.82 0.95
N LEU A 310 3.08 -15.68 1.23
CA LEU A 310 2.85 -14.44 0.47
C LEU A 310 3.29 -14.59 -0.98
N TRP A 311 4.44 -15.20 -1.25
CA TRP A 311 4.88 -15.50 -2.62
C TRP A 311 3.92 -16.45 -3.34
N GLU A 312 3.46 -17.51 -2.68
CA GLU A 312 2.46 -18.43 -3.23
C GLU A 312 1.17 -17.69 -3.56
N GLY A 313 0.69 -16.85 -2.63
CA GLY A 313 -0.51 -16.06 -2.81
C GLY A 313 -0.41 -15.02 -3.94
N LEU A 314 0.77 -14.44 -4.15
CA LEU A 314 1.00 -13.54 -5.27
C LEU A 314 1.01 -14.29 -6.61
N LEU A 315 1.66 -15.45 -6.66
CA LEU A 315 1.79 -16.24 -7.88
C LEU A 315 0.48 -16.91 -8.31
N ASP A 316 -0.40 -17.26 -7.37
CA ASP A 316 -1.70 -17.88 -7.67
C ASP A 316 -2.86 -16.86 -7.80
N GLY A 317 -2.58 -15.55 -7.65
CA GLY A 317 -3.56 -14.48 -7.78
C GLY A 317 -4.46 -14.29 -6.56
N THR A 318 -4.16 -14.92 -5.44
CA THR A 318 -4.83 -14.66 -4.16
C THR A 318 -4.53 -13.24 -3.67
N LEU A 319 -3.27 -12.81 -3.78
CA LEU A 319 -2.86 -11.41 -3.64
C LEU A 319 -2.85 -10.77 -5.02
N ASP A 320 -3.48 -9.61 -5.16
CA ASP A 320 -3.75 -9.00 -6.46
C ASP A 320 -2.54 -8.26 -7.02
N PHE A 321 -1.71 -7.67 -6.15
CA PHE A 321 -0.53 -6.90 -6.55
C PHE A 321 0.43 -6.67 -5.37
N VAL A 322 1.54 -6.01 -5.67
CA VAL A 322 2.53 -5.54 -4.71
C VAL A 322 2.47 -4.01 -4.67
N ALA A 323 2.37 -3.44 -3.48
CA ALA A 323 2.52 -2.01 -3.24
C ALA A 323 3.65 -1.76 -2.24
N SER A 324 4.29 -0.60 -2.27
CA SER A 324 5.52 -0.41 -1.50
C SER A 324 5.30 -0.22 0.00
N ASP A 325 4.14 0.30 0.41
CA ASP A 325 3.92 0.89 1.74
C ASP A 325 5.08 1.83 2.12
N HIS A 326 5.51 2.63 1.15
CA HIS A 326 6.61 3.57 1.33
C HIS A 326 6.32 4.53 2.48
N ALA A 327 7.07 4.39 3.57
CA ALA A 327 6.81 5.06 4.82
C ALA A 327 8.12 5.53 5.49
N PRO A 328 8.75 6.59 4.96
CA PRO A 328 10.09 7.02 5.36
C PRO A 328 10.15 7.59 6.77
N HIS A 329 11.30 7.35 7.41
CA HIS A 329 11.71 7.91 8.68
C HIS A 329 13.20 8.23 8.65
N LYS A 330 13.62 9.23 9.44
CA LYS A 330 15.04 9.53 9.58
C LYS A 330 15.78 8.39 10.28
N ILE A 331 17.05 8.19 9.92
CA ILE A 331 17.90 7.16 10.54
C ILE A 331 18.00 7.35 12.05
N GLU A 332 18.05 8.61 12.51
CA GLU A 332 18.10 8.97 13.91
C GLU A 332 16.86 8.54 14.69
N GLU A 333 15.70 8.56 14.05
CA GLU A 333 14.41 8.14 14.65
C GLU A 333 14.33 6.62 14.82
N LYS A 334 15.12 5.84 14.08
CA LYS A 334 15.19 4.38 14.17
C LYS A 334 16.18 3.88 15.23
N LYS A 335 16.61 4.75 16.15
CA LYS A 335 17.50 4.41 17.26
C LYS A 335 16.73 4.39 18.56
N GLY A 336 16.92 3.38 19.38
CA GLY A 336 16.26 3.21 20.68
C GLY A 336 15.54 1.88 20.82
N SER A 337 14.62 1.80 21.78
CA SER A 337 13.77 0.63 21.99
C SER A 337 12.93 0.32 20.77
N LEU A 338 12.79 -0.96 20.44
CA LEU A 338 11.93 -1.43 19.34
C LEU A 338 10.47 -1.02 19.53
N PHE A 339 10.01 -0.84 20.74
CA PHE A 339 8.64 -0.43 21.01
C PHE A 339 8.42 1.07 20.79
N ASP A 340 9.45 1.91 20.96
CA ASP A 340 9.36 3.37 20.89
C ASP A 340 9.67 3.94 19.50
N ILE A 341 10.58 3.32 18.74
CA ILE A 341 10.95 3.82 17.41
C ILE A 341 9.77 3.74 16.45
N PRO A 342 9.66 4.66 15.48
CA PRO A 342 8.57 4.64 14.51
C PRO A 342 8.63 3.42 13.57
N SER A 343 7.45 2.95 13.14
CA SER A 343 7.31 1.90 12.13
C SER A 343 7.26 2.49 10.72
N GLY A 344 7.92 1.85 9.77
CA GLY A 344 7.93 2.22 8.34
C GLY A 344 9.27 1.99 7.68
N MET A 345 9.23 1.70 6.38
CA MET A 345 10.40 1.49 5.51
C MET A 345 10.21 2.26 4.20
N CYS A 346 11.32 2.64 3.57
CA CYS A 346 11.30 3.13 2.19
C CYS A 346 11.14 1.95 1.23
N GLY A 347 10.32 2.08 0.18
CA GLY A 347 10.06 0.98 -0.75
C GLY A 347 9.81 1.41 -2.20
N VAL A 348 9.34 2.63 -2.45
CA VAL A 348 8.88 3.07 -3.78
C VAL A 348 9.95 2.98 -4.87
N GLU A 349 11.19 3.29 -4.55
CA GLU A 349 12.31 3.23 -5.50
C GLU A 349 12.77 1.79 -5.79
N SER A 350 12.68 0.90 -4.79
CA SER A 350 13.23 -0.44 -4.87
C SER A 350 12.22 -1.52 -5.28
N MET A 351 10.92 -1.24 -5.23
CA MET A 351 9.87 -2.22 -5.47
C MET A 351 9.99 -2.91 -6.83
N LEU A 352 9.97 -2.16 -7.92
CA LEU A 352 10.06 -2.73 -9.27
C LEU A 352 11.41 -3.42 -9.52
N PRO A 353 12.58 -2.83 -9.21
CA PRO A 353 13.87 -3.51 -9.35
C PRO A 353 13.96 -4.84 -8.62
N LEU A 354 13.43 -4.94 -7.40
CA LEU A 354 13.40 -6.20 -6.63
C LEU A 354 12.55 -7.26 -7.33
N LEU A 355 11.36 -6.91 -7.82
CA LEU A 355 10.48 -7.84 -8.53
C LEU A 355 11.08 -8.27 -9.87
N LEU A 356 11.70 -7.37 -10.63
CA LEU A 356 12.41 -7.71 -11.87
C LEU A 356 13.61 -8.64 -11.60
N GLY A 357 14.27 -8.50 -10.46
CA GLY A 357 15.28 -9.44 -9.99
C GLY A 357 14.73 -10.87 -9.82
N GLU A 358 13.51 -11.03 -9.36
CA GLU A 358 12.87 -12.36 -9.23
C GLU A 358 12.40 -12.91 -10.60
N VAL A 359 12.05 -12.04 -11.54
CA VAL A 359 11.81 -12.44 -12.94
C VAL A 359 13.09 -13.00 -13.54
N SER A 360 14.22 -12.35 -13.34
CA SER A 360 15.52 -12.81 -13.89
C SER A 360 15.97 -14.15 -13.29
N LYS A 361 15.52 -14.49 -12.08
CA LYS A 361 15.77 -15.79 -11.43
C LYS A 361 14.74 -16.86 -11.82
N GLY A 362 13.75 -16.52 -12.64
CA GLY A 362 12.68 -17.43 -13.05
C GLY A 362 11.61 -17.73 -11.98
N LYS A 363 11.60 -17.01 -10.86
CA LYS A 363 10.60 -17.17 -9.81
C LYS A 363 9.25 -16.54 -10.22
N ILE A 364 9.31 -15.41 -10.90
CA ILE A 364 8.16 -14.79 -11.55
C ILE A 364 8.29 -15.12 -13.04
N THR A 365 7.33 -15.83 -13.60
CA THR A 365 7.37 -16.35 -14.98
C THR A 365 6.92 -15.32 -16.02
N SER A 366 6.31 -14.23 -15.59
CA SER A 366 5.80 -13.19 -16.48
C SER A 366 6.21 -11.80 -16.01
N LEU A 367 6.83 -11.02 -16.89
CA LEU A 367 7.09 -9.59 -16.67
C LEU A 367 5.79 -8.81 -16.42
N VAL A 368 4.68 -9.27 -16.94
CA VAL A 368 3.35 -8.68 -16.74
C VAL A 368 2.95 -8.73 -15.27
N MET A 369 3.26 -9.81 -14.55
CA MET A 369 2.99 -9.90 -13.10
C MET A 369 3.87 -8.96 -12.29
N ALA A 370 5.10 -8.66 -12.76
CA ALA A 370 6.02 -7.78 -12.04
C ALA A 370 5.65 -6.29 -12.15
N VAL A 371 4.90 -5.89 -13.19
CA VAL A 371 4.53 -4.48 -13.44
C VAL A 371 3.10 -4.13 -13.01
N GLY A 372 2.45 -4.94 -12.18
CA GLY A 372 1.20 -4.54 -11.52
C GLY A 372 -0.09 -4.97 -12.20
N GLY A 373 -0.11 -6.14 -12.81
CA GLY A 373 -1.35 -6.68 -13.34
C GLY A 373 -1.50 -8.17 -13.11
N HIS A 374 -2.40 -8.57 -12.24
CA HIS A 374 -3.01 -9.90 -12.36
C HIS A 374 -3.83 -9.89 -13.65
N ILE A 375 -3.41 -10.67 -14.64
CA ILE A 375 -4.27 -11.04 -15.74
C ILE A 375 -4.99 -12.31 -15.27
N PRO A 376 -6.29 -12.26 -15.02
CA PRO A 376 -7.04 -13.49 -14.79
C PRO A 376 -6.88 -14.38 -16.04
N PRO A 377 -6.85 -15.70 -15.86
CA PRO A 377 -6.76 -16.64 -16.95
C PRO A 377 -7.90 -16.49 -17.95
#